data_09dd5913e8f6e543be27915c99242042
#
_entry.id   09dd5913e8f6e543be27915c99242042
#
_cell.length_a   1.000
_cell.length_b   1.000
_cell.length_c   1.000
_cell.angle_alpha   90.00
_cell.angle_beta   90.00
_cell.angle_gamma   90.00
#
_symmetry.space_group_name_H-M   'P 1'
#
loop_
_entity.id
_entity.type
_entity.pdbx_description
1 polymer ?
#
loop_
_entity_poly.entity_id
_entity_poly.type
_entity_poly.pdbx_seq_one_letter_code
_entity_poly.pdbx_strand_id
1 'polypeptide(L)'
;MLSSFAQKVKAFIAENQLLQPESTYLLALSGGCDSVALLRIMIELNYHVAAVHCNFQLRNAESKRDEMFCEGLCWSLKVPFHRVYFDTKAYASLHHVSIEMAARELRYDYFEKLRKDISADDILVAHHQDDNIETVLLNLIRGTGIQGLLGMKPKNGHIIRPLLSVSRKEIEQYLSSIHQDYVTDSSNLVADVMRNKIRLEVIPLLKTLNPSVSDN
;
A
#
# COMPACT_ATOMS: atom_id res chain seq x y z
N MET A 1 -16.78 -12.79 -15.95
CA MET A 1 -15.35 -12.84 -16.38
C MET A 1 -14.56 -11.86 -15.52
N LEU A 2 -13.36 -12.23 -15.06
CA LEU A 2 -12.48 -11.32 -14.35
C LEU A 2 -12.06 -10.16 -15.27
N SER A 3 -11.91 -8.95 -14.71
CA SER A 3 -11.35 -7.82 -15.42
C SER A 3 -9.89 -8.08 -15.85
N SER A 4 -9.40 -7.36 -16.86
CA SER A 4 -7.99 -7.44 -17.30
C SER A 4 -7.04 -7.14 -16.12
N PHE A 5 -7.38 -6.17 -15.27
CA PHE A 5 -6.66 -5.85 -14.04
C PHE A 5 -6.61 -7.05 -13.08
N ALA A 6 -7.77 -7.69 -12.83
CA ALA A 6 -7.86 -8.87 -11.97
C ALA A 6 -7.03 -10.05 -12.50
N GLN A 7 -7.03 -10.26 -13.82
CA GLN A 7 -6.22 -11.30 -14.44
C GLN A 7 -4.72 -11.06 -14.24
N LYS A 8 -4.26 -9.82 -14.40
CA LYS A 8 -2.85 -9.41 -14.23
C LYS A 8 -2.40 -9.62 -12.78
N VAL A 9 -3.20 -9.16 -11.80
CA VAL A 9 -2.89 -9.35 -10.38
C VAL A 9 -2.90 -10.84 -10.00
N LYS A 10 -3.89 -11.61 -10.49
CA LYS A 10 -3.97 -13.05 -10.25
C LYS A 10 -2.76 -13.80 -10.79
N ALA A 11 -2.32 -13.47 -12.01
CA ALA A 11 -1.13 -14.08 -12.62
C ALA A 11 0.11 -13.79 -11.77
N PHE A 12 0.32 -12.53 -11.36
CA PHE A 12 1.44 -12.14 -10.51
C PHE A 12 1.45 -12.87 -9.16
N ILE A 13 0.29 -13.01 -8.51
CA ILE A 13 0.15 -13.77 -7.27
C ILE A 13 0.55 -15.23 -7.48
N ALA A 14 0.10 -15.86 -8.57
CA ALA A 14 0.38 -17.25 -8.89
C ALA A 14 1.86 -17.49 -9.23
N GLU A 15 2.44 -16.66 -10.09
CA GLU A 15 3.86 -16.75 -10.50
C GLU A 15 4.83 -16.61 -9.33
N ASN A 16 4.50 -15.75 -8.36
CA ASN A 16 5.32 -15.53 -7.17
C ASN A 16 4.88 -16.36 -5.96
N GLN A 17 3.86 -17.22 -6.11
CA GLN A 17 3.31 -18.08 -5.03
C GLN A 17 2.98 -17.30 -3.75
N LEU A 18 2.35 -16.12 -3.91
CA LEU A 18 2.20 -15.15 -2.83
C LEU A 18 1.09 -15.52 -1.84
N LEU A 19 -0.05 -16.01 -2.35
CA LEU A 19 -1.26 -16.22 -1.55
C LEU A 19 -1.80 -17.64 -1.74
N GLN A 20 -2.37 -18.18 -0.66
CA GLN A 20 -3.09 -19.45 -0.64
C GLN A 20 -4.60 -19.20 -0.49
N PRO A 21 -5.48 -19.94 -1.20
CA PRO A 21 -6.91 -19.69 -1.16
C PRO A 21 -7.56 -19.83 0.24
N GLU A 22 -7.06 -20.76 1.05
CA GLU A 22 -7.62 -21.08 2.38
C GLU A 22 -7.07 -20.19 3.50
N SER A 23 -6.08 -19.35 3.19
CA SER A 23 -5.42 -18.48 4.17
C SER A 23 -6.21 -17.20 4.42
N THR A 24 -6.09 -16.66 5.62
CA THR A 24 -6.62 -15.33 5.99
C THR A 24 -5.51 -14.30 6.01
N TYR A 25 -5.76 -13.13 5.46
CA TYR A 25 -4.78 -12.07 5.32
C TYR A 25 -5.21 -10.81 6.05
N LEU A 26 -4.26 -10.15 6.73
CA LEU A 26 -4.46 -8.81 7.28
C LEU A 26 -4.14 -7.77 6.19
N LEU A 27 -5.12 -6.96 5.79
CA LEU A 27 -4.97 -5.96 4.73
C LEU A 27 -4.87 -4.55 5.30
N ALA A 28 -3.77 -3.86 5.02
CA ALA A 28 -3.57 -2.47 5.41
C ALA A 28 -4.44 -1.53 4.56
N LEU A 29 -5.45 -0.91 5.18
CA LEU A 29 -6.43 -0.05 4.52
C LEU A 29 -6.29 1.41 5.00
N SER A 30 -5.71 2.27 4.16
CA SER A 30 -5.60 3.71 4.46
C SER A 30 -6.83 4.52 4.00
N GLY A 31 -7.65 3.96 3.11
CA GLY A 31 -8.74 4.65 2.42
C GLY A 31 -8.33 5.27 1.08
N GLY A 32 -7.02 5.40 0.83
CA GLY A 32 -6.51 5.88 -0.46
C GLY A 32 -6.68 4.88 -1.59
N CYS A 33 -6.56 5.38 -2.83
CA CYS A 33 -6.78 4.65 -4.08
C CYS A 33 -6.16 3.24 -4.08
N ASP A 34 -4.86 3.12 -3.77
CA ASP A 34 -4.13 1.86 -3.86
C ASP A 34 -4.63 0.83 -2.85
N SER A 35 -4.86 1.26 -1.59
CA SER A 35 -5.34 0.37 -0.53
C SER A 35 -6.79 -0.08 -0.76
N VAL A 36 -7.62 0.80 -1.32
CA VAL A 36 -9.00 0.47 -1.70
C VAL A 36 -9.01 -0.51 -2.88
N ALA A 37 -8.16 -0.30 -3.88
CA ALA A 37 -8.02 -1.23 -5.00
C ALA A 37 -7.52 -2.61 -4.53
N LEU A 38 -6.55 -2.65 -3.60
CA LEU A 38 -6.08 -3.90 -3.00
C LEU A 38 -7.23 -4.64 -2.31
N LEU A 39 -8.05 -3.95 -1.51
CA LEU A 39 -9.21 -4.55 -0.85
C LEU A 39 -10.20 -5.11 -1.87
N ARG A 40 -10.57 -4.31 -2.87
CA ARG A 40 -11.54 -4.71 -3.90
C ARG A 40 -11.08 -5.92 -4.70
N ILE A 41 -9.79 -5.93 -5.12
CA ILE A 41 -9.26 -7.02 -5.92
C ILE A 41 -9.10 -8.32 -5.12
N MET A 42 -8.73 -8.26 -3.84
CA MET A 42 -8.67 -9.45 -2.99
C MET A 42 -10.05 -10.10 -2.85
N ILE A 43 -11.11 -9.30 -2.70
CA ILE A 43 -12.49 -9.79 -2.64
C ILE A 43 -12.91 -10.38 -3.99
N GLU A 44 -12.63 -9.70 -5.12
CA GLU A 44 -12.95 -10.19 -6.48
C GLU A 44 -12.28 -11.53 -6.77
N LEU A 45 -11.07 -11.74 -6.24
CA LEU A 45 -10.30 -12.98 -6.37
C LEU A 45 -10.65 -14.03 -5.30
N ASN A 46 -11.64 -13.76 -4.43
CA ASN A 46 -12.13 -14.63 -3.37
C ASN A 46 -11.07 -14.99 -2.30
N TYR A 47 -10.15 -14.07 -1.98
CA TYR A 47 -9.27 -14.23 -0.82
C TYR A 47 -9.94 -13.74 0.47
N HIS A 48 -9.69 -14.44 1.58
CA HIS A 48 -10.19 -14.05 2.89
C HIS A 48 -9.30 -12.94 3.47
N VAL A 49 -9.89 -11.78 3.73
CA VAL A 49 -9.17 -10.62 4.27
C VAL A 49 -9.88 -10.02 5.48
N ALA A 50 -9.09 -9.54 6.44
CA ALA A 50 -9.51 -8.63 7.49
C ALA A 50 -8.76 -7.31 7.29
N ALA A 51 -9.46 -6.18 7.29
CA ALA A 51 -8.87 -4.88 7.05
C ALA A 51 -8.40 -4.22 8.36
N VAL A 52 -7.26 -3.50 8.31
CA VAL A 52 -6.77 -2.70 9.41
C VAL A 52 -6.49 -1.27 8.97
N HIS A 53 -7.03 -0.31 9.73
CA HIS A 53 -6.79 1.12 9.56
C HIS A 53 -5.98 1.68 10.73
N CYS A 54 -4.90 2.40 10.42
CA CYS A 54 -4.05 3.08 11.40
C CYS A 54 -4.34 4.58 11.39
N ASN A 55 -4.92 5.09 12.46
CA ASN A 55 -5.13 6.51 12.65
C ASN A 55 -3.97 7.11 13.47
N PHE A 56 -3.08 7.83 12.79
CA PHE A 56 -1.88 8.42 13.38
C PHE A 56 -2.14 9.75 14.10
N GLN A 57 -3.39 10.24 14.14
CA GLN A 57 -3.83 11.47 14.79
C GLN A 57 -3.04 12.73 14.37
N LEU A 58 -2.55 12.75 13.11
CA LEU A 58 -1.72 13.85 12.61
C LEU A 58 -2.55 14.94 11.91
N ARG A 59 -3.78 14.63 11.44
CA ARG A 59 -4.59 15.49 10.57
C ARG A 59 -6.03 15.71 11.07
N ASN A 60 -6.26 15.54 12.36
CA ASN A 60 -7.56 15.81 13.04
C ASN A 60 -8.79 15.33 12.23
N ALA A 61 -9.52 16.29 11.61
CA ALA A 61 -10.77 16.01 10.87
C ALA A 61 -10.58 15.08 9.67
N GLU A 62 -9.47 15.20 8.93
CA GLU A 62 -9.19 14.32 7.79
C GLU A 62 -8.94 12.88 8.25
N SER A 63 -8.16 12.68 9.32
CA SER A 63 -7.92 11.35 9.86
C SER A 63 -9.21 10.64 10.30
N LYS A 64 -10.17 11.41 10.83
CA LYS A 64 -11.48 10.87 11.20
C LYS A 64 -12.35 10.55 9.98
N ARG A 65 -12.34 11.42 8.96
CA ARG A 65 -13.03 11.20 7.69
C ARG A 65 -12.54 9.91 7.03
N ASP A 66 -11.21 9.73 6.95
CA ASP A 66 -10.57 8.59 6.31
C ASP A 66 -10.91 7.27 7.05
N GLU A 67 -10.93 7.31 8.38
CA GLU A 67 -11.34 6.17 9.22
C GLU A 67 -12.82 5.81 8.99
N MET A 68 -13.72 6.80 9.00
CA MET A 68 -15.15 6.57 8.74
C MET A 68 -15.40 6.00 7.34
N PHE A 69 -14.65 6.47 6.33
CA PHE A 69 -14.70 5.91 4.98
C PHE A 69 -14.28 4.44 4.97
N CYS A 70 -13.15 4.09 5.59
CA CYS A 70 -12.65 2.72 5.68
C CYS A 70 -13.65 1.80 6.39
N GLU A 71 -14.20 2.24 7.52
CA GLU A 71 -15.21 1.48 8.29
C GLU A 71 -16.49 1.24 7.46
N GLY A 72 -17.02 2.28 6.82
CA GLY A 72 -18.20 2.19 5.96
C GLY A 72 -17.98 1.28 4.74
N LEU A 73 -16.80 1.36 4.11
CA LEU A 73 -16.43 0.49 3.01
C LEU A 73 -16.36 -0.97 3.44
N CYS A 74 -15.68 -1.27 4.54
CA CYS A 74 -15.57 -2.64 5.07
C CYS A 74 -16.94 -3.19 5.47
N TRP A 75 -17.80 -2.37 6.09
CA TRP A 75 -19.15 -2.77 6.44
C TRP A 75 -19.98 -3.15 5.20
N SER A 76 -19.93 -2.34 4.14
CA SER A 76 -20.64 -2.60 2.88
C SER A 76 -20.17 -3.86 2.18
N LEU A 77 -18.86 -4.19 2.32
CA LEU A 77 -18.23 -5.36 1.71
C LEU A 77 -18.22 -6.59 2.63
N LYS A 78 -18.77 -6.49 3.85
CA LYS A 78 -18.79 -7.55 4.88
C LYS A 78 -17.38 -8.04 5.23
N VAL A 79 -16.41 -7.12 5.28
CA VAL A 79 -15.02 -7.41 5.65
C VAL A 79 -14.81 -7.05 7.12
N PRO A 80 -14.22 -7.93 7.96
CA PRO A 80 -13.82 -7.58 9.32
C PRO A 80 -12.90 -6.35 9.32
N PHE A 81 -13.20 -5.39 10.21
CA PHE A 81 -12.48 -4.11 10.28
C PHE A 81 -11.87 -3.90 11.65
N HIS A 82 -10.56 -3.65 11.68
CA HIS A 82 -9.79 -3.31 12.87
C HIS A 82 -9.27 -1.89 12.75
N ARG A 83 -9.20 -1.17 13.86
CA ARG A 83 -8.64 0.18 13.90
C ARG A 83 -7.75 0.36 15.11
N VAL A 84 -6.75 1.24 14.96
CA VAL A 84 -5.85 1.62 16.02
C VAL A 84 -5.55 3.12 15.96
N TYR A 85 -5.36 3.73 17.12
CA TYR A 85 -4.99 5.13 17.27
C TYR A 85 -3.57 5.21 17.83
N PHE A 86 -2.74 6.05 17.22
CA PHE A 86 -1.37 6.27 17.69
C PHE A 86 -1.14 7.72 18.10
N ASP A 87 -0.53 7.94 19.25
CA ASP A 87 0.10 9.22 19.55
C ASP A 87 1.49 9.26 18.88
N THR A 88 1.47 9.51 17.56
CA THR A 88 2.67 9.50 16.73
C THR A 88 3.67 10.57 17.14
N LYS A 89 3.18 11.73 17.64
CA LYS A 89 4.06 12.84 18.07
C LYS A 89 4.80 12.48 19.36
N ALA A 90 4.10 11.91 20.32
CA ALA A 90 4.72 11.46 21.57
C ALA A 90 5.76 10.36 21.30
N TYR A 91 5.44 9.39 20.44
CA TYR A 91 6.38 8.34 20.04
C TYR A 91 7.63 8.91 19.35
N ALA A 92 7.46 9.80 18.37
CA ALA A 92 8.56 10.43 17.66
C ALA A 92 9.50 11.21 18.59
N SER A 93 8.92 11.96 19.56
CA SER A 93 9.67 12.69 20.55
C SER A 93 10.46 11.78 21.49
N LEU A 94 9.82 10.71 21.98
CA LEU A 94 10.43 9.77 22.92
C LEU A 94 11.61 9.01 22.29
N HIS A 95 11.47 8.60 21.04
CA HIS A 95 12.47 7.78 20.32
C HIS A 95 13.45 8.61 19.48
N HIS A 96 13.32 9.95 19.47
CA HIS A 96 14.16 10.86 18.69
C HIS A 96 14.20 10.54 17.19
N VAL A 97 13.06 10.16 16.62
CA VAL A 97 12.89 9.85 15.20
C VAL A 97 11.97 10.83 14.50
N SER A 98 11.98 10.86 13.16
CA SER A 98 11.02 11.67 12.41
C SER A 98 9.59 11.14 12.58
N ILE A 99 8.58 12.02 12.37
CA ILE A 99 7.16 11.63 12.40
C ILE A 99 6.87 10.51 11.40
N GLU A 100 7.50 10.53 10.22
CA GLU A 100 7.37 9.50 9.21
C GLU A 100 7.92 8.16 9.68
N MET A 101 9.13 8.16 10.28
CA MET A 101 9.73 6.96 10.86
C MET A 101 8.87 6.40 11.99
N ALA A 102 8.41 7.26 12.92
CA ALA A 102 7.51 6.89 14.00
C ALA A 102 6.21 6.24 13.48
N ALA A 103 5.56 6.87 12.50
CA ALA A 103 4.35 6.31 11.88
C ALA A 103 4.61 4.97 11.20
N ARG A 104 5.79 4.79 10.60
CA ARG A 104 6.19 3.54 9.96
C ARG A 104 6.42 2.43 10.99
N GLU A 105 7.18 2.68 12.04
CA GLU A 105 7.47 1.72 13.11
C GLU A 105 6.18 1.28 13.80
N LEU A 106 5.38 2.23 14.30
CA LEU A 106 4.09 1.99 14.95
C LEU A 106 3.15 1.13 14.08
N ARG A 107 3.11 1.42 12.76
CA ARG A 107 2.28 0.68 11.81
C ARG A 107 2.69 -0.78 11.71
N TYR A 108 3.96 -1.07 11.45
CA TYR A 108 4.41 -2.44 11.21
C TYR A 108 4.43 -3.28 12.48
N ASP A 109 4.76 -2.69 13.63
CA ASP A 109 4.69 -3.37 14.92
C ASP A 109 3.25 -3.77 15.25
N TYR A 110 2.29 -2.85 15.01
CA TYR A 110 0.88 -3.15 15.24
C TYR A 110 0.34 -4.19 14.24
N PHE A 111 0.73 -4.11 12.97
CA PHE A 111 0.32 -5.09 11.96
C PHE A 111 0.76 -6.49 12.35
N GLU A 112 1.99 -6.66 12.80
CA GLU A 112 2.51 -7.97 13.19
C GLU A 112 1.83 -8.49 14.48
N LYS A 113 1.52 -7.61 15.43
CA LYS A 113 0.76 -7.96 16.62
C LYS A 113 -0.66 -8.40 16.24
N LEU A 114 -1.40 -7.57 15.50
CA LEU A 114 -2.77 -7.88 15.10
C LEU A 114 -2.85 -9.12 14.22
N ARG A 115 -1.90 -9.31 13.29
CA ARG A 115 -1.80 -10.53 12.48
C ARG A 115 -1.81 -11.79 13.34
N LYS A 116 -0.99 -11.81 14.41
CA LYS A 116 -0.94 -12.92 15.36
C LYS A 116 -2.23 -13.06 16.15
N ASP A 117 -2.79 -11.95 16.63
CA ASP A 117 -4.00 -11.94 17.48
C ASP A 117 -5.22 -12.50 16.73
N ILE A 118 -5.33 -12.25 15.41
CA ILE A 118 -6.42 -12.78 14.58
C ILE A 118 -6.06 -14.06 13.82
N SER A 119 -4.86 -14.62 14.05
CA SER A 119 -4.33 -15.79 13.34
C SER A 119 -4.30 -15.61 11.81
N ALA A 120 -4.00 -14.40 11.31
CA ALA A 120 -3.78 -14.18 9.89
C ALA A 120 -2.40 -14.67 9.47
N ASP A 121 -2.29 -15.23 8.26
CA ASP A 121 -1.05 -15.81 7.75
C ASP A 121 -0.02 -14.75 7.40
N ASP A 122 -0.43 -13.74 6.63
CA ASP A 122 0.45 -12.66 6.17
C ASP A 122 -0.30 -11.30 6.13
N ILE A 123 0.44 -10.22 5.86
CA ILE A 123 -0.03 -8.85 5.81
C ILE A 123 0.06 -8.34 4.37
N LEU A 124 -1.05 -7.86 3.82
CA LEU A 124 -1.12 -7.29 2.48
C LEU A 124 -0.96 -5.78 2.52
N VAL A 125 -0.05 -5.24 1.70
CA VAL A 125 0.17 -3.81 1.54
C VAL A 125 0.10 -3.41 0.07
N ALA A 126 -0.44 -2.23 -0.20
CA ALA A 126 -0.81 -1.78 -1.54
C ALA A 126 0.32 -1.06 -2.29
N HIS A 127 1.58 -1.49 -2.14
CA HIS A 127 2.65 -0.97 -2.97
C HIS A 127 2.48 -1.47 -4.41
N HIS A 128 2.70 -0.57 -5.37
CA HIS A 128 2.52 -0.83 -6.80
C HIS A 128 3.80 -0.57 -7.61
N GLN A 129 3.77 -0.75 -8.92
CA GLN A 129 4.92 -0.62 -9.81
C GLN A 129 5.62 0.73 -9.68
N ASP A 130 4.86 1.84 -9.65
CA ASP A 130 5.47 3.17 -9.55
C ASP A 130 6.21 3.38 -8.22
N ASP A 131 5.70 2.85 -7.08
CA ASP A 131 6.42 2.87 -5.79
C ASP A 131 7.73 2.09 -5.85
N ASN A 132 7.74 0.99 -6.61
CA ASN A 132 8.95 0.19 -6.80
C ASN A 132 10.02 0.97 -7.57
N ILE A 133 9.64 1.64 -8.65
CA ILE A 133 10.53 2.50 -9.45
C ILE A 133 11.10 3.64 -8.58
N GLU A 134 10.22 4.32 -7.83
CA GLU A 134 10.66 5.37 -6.89
C GLU A 134 11.68 4.84 -5.89
N THR A 135 11.47 3.63 -5.38
CA THR A 135 12.38 3.00 -4.42
C THR A 135 13.72 2.64 -5.04
N VAL A 136 13.74 2.10 -6.27
CA VAL A 136 14.96 1.82 -7.01
C VAL A 136 15.76 3.11 -7.24
N LEU A 137 15.11 4.17 -7.72
CA LEU A 137 15.75 5.47 -7.96
C LEU A 137 16.28 6.10 -6.68
N LEU A 138 15.51 6.05 -5.58
CA LEU A 138 15.96 6.53 -4.27
C LEU A 138 17.20 5.77 -3.79
N ASN A 139 17.22 4.46 -3.94
CA ASN A 139 18.33 3.63 -3.55
C ASN A 139 19.57 3.90 -4.41
N LEU A 140 19.40 4.11 -5.71
CA LEU A 140 20.47 4.51 -6.62
C LEU A 140 21.07 5.86 -6.19
N ILE A 141 20.25 6.87 -5.92
CA ILE A 141 20.69 8.20 -5.46
C ILE A 141 21.42 8.12 -4.12
N ARG A 142 21.00 7.23 -3.23
CA ARG A 142 21.63 7.02 -1.92
C ARG A 142 22.91 6.16 -1.96
N GLY A 143 23.24 5.57 -3.11
CA GLY A 143 24.42 4.74 -3.27
C GLY A 143 24.37 3.41 -2.51
N THR A 144 23.19 2.78 -2.39
CA THR A 144 23.01 1.54 -1.60
C THR A 144 23.56 0.27 -2.26
N GLY A 145 24.28 0.40 -3.38
CA GLY A 145 24.85 -0.74 -4.11
C GLY A 145 23.80 -1.58 -4.87
N ILE A 146 24.24 -2.71 -5.42
CA ILE A 146 23.42 -3.59 -6.28
C ILE A 146 22.14 -4.08 -5.58
N GLN A 147 22.19 -4.36 -4.29
CA GLN A 147 21.03 -4.82 -3.53
C GLN A 147 19.89 -3.79 -3.52
N GLY A 148 20.21 -2.51 -3.52
CA GLY A 148 19.22 -1.44 -3.61
C GLY A 148 18.51 -1.35 -4.95
N LEU A 149 19.14 -1.82 -6.02
CA LEU A 149 18.58 -1.82 -7.36
C LEU A 149 17.56 -2.94 -7.62
N LEU A 150 17.50 -3.93 -6.74
CA LEU A 150 16.50 -5.02 -6.84
C LEU A 150 15.07 -4.56 -6.51
N GLY A 151 14.92 -3.33 -6.01
CA GLY A 151 13.61 -2.80 -5.67
C GLY A 151 12.90 -3.53 -4.52
N MET A 152 11.57 -3.48 -4.53
CA MET A 152 10.75 -4.14 -3.53
C MET A 152 10.50 -5.60 -3.89
N LYS A 153 10.73 -6.50 -2.94
CA LYS A 153 10.35 -7.91 -3.11
C LYS A 153 8.83 -8.07 -3.04
N PRO A 154 8.22 -8.95 -3.87
CA PRO A 154 6.79 -9.29 -3.79
C PRO A 154 6.38 -9.80 -2.38
N LYS A 155 7.26 -10.59 -1.75
CA LYS A 155 7.13 -11.03 -0.35
C LYS A 155 8.42 -10.75 0.41
N ASN A 156 8.28 -10.19 1.63
CA ASN A 156 9.39 -9.97 2.55
C ASN A 156 8.92 -10.25 3.99
N GLY A 157 9.35 -11.37 4.56
CA GLY A 157 8.78 -11.88 5.81
C GLY A 157 7.27 -12.11 5.64
N HIS A 158 6.48 -11.54 6.54
CA HIS A 158 5.02 -11.59 6.48
C HIS A 158 4.38 -10.47 5.65
N ILE A 159 5.15 -9.63 4.98
CA ILE A 159 4.62 -8.54 4.16
C ILE A 159 4.55 -8.97 2.69
N ILE A 160 3.35 -8.95 2.12
CA ILE A 160 3.08 -9.28 0.71
C ILE A 160 2.58 -8.04 -0.03
N ARG A 161 2.99 -7.90 -1.30
CA ARG A 161 2.67 -6.76 -2.18
C ARG A 161 2.04 -7.23 -3.48
N PRO A 162 0.74 -7.54 -3.48
CA PRO A 162 0.08 -8.14 -4.66
C PRO A 162 -0.01 -7.20 -5.87
N LEU A 163 0.11 -5.88 -5.65
CA LEU A 163 -0.04 -4.86 -6.70
C LEU A 163 1.29 -4.44 -7.35
N LEU A 164 2.44 -5.06 -7.04
CA LEU A 164 3.73 -4.66 -7.60
C LEU A 164 3.82 -4.80 -9.13
N SER A 165 2.96 -5.61 -9.74
CA SER A 165 2.90 -5.78 -11.20
C SER A 165 2.03 -4.75 -11.92
N VAL A 166 1.29 -3.92 -11.22
CA VAL A 166 0.34 -2.96 -11.82
C VAL A 166 0.77 -1.53 -11.54
N SER A 167 0.50 -0.63 -12.48
CA SER A 167 0.77 0.79 -12.37
C SER A 167 -0.35 1.53 -11.62
N ARG A 168 -0.05 2.71 -11.10
CA ARG A 168 -1.03 3.62 -10.52
C ARG A 168 -2.20 3.91 -11.46
N LYS A 169 -1.92 4.10 -12.75
CA LYS A 169 -2.94 4.35 -13.77
C LYS A 169 -3.90 3.16 -13.93
N GLU A 170 -3.40 1.94 -13.94
CA GLU A 170 -4.23 0.73 -14.00
C GLU A 170 -5.12 0.60 -12.76
N ILE A 171 -4.60 0.95 -11.57
CA ILE A 171 -5.35 0.97 -10.31
C ILE A 171 -6.54 1.96 -10.40
N GLU A 172 -6.29 3.20 -10.84
CA GLU A 172 -7.32 4.22 -11.00
C GLU A 172 -8.38 3.83 -12.02
N GLN A 173 -7.97 3.25 -13.15
CA GLN A 173 -8.88 2.72 -14.17
C GLN A 173 -9.74 1.58 -13.62
N TYR A 174 -9.16 0.67 -12.85
CA TYR A 174 -9.90 -0.42 -12.21
C TYR A 174 -10.97 0.13 -11.26
N LEU A 175 -10.63 1.01 -10.32
CA LEU A 175 -11.60 1.59 -9.39
C LEU A 175 -12.72 2.37 -10.11
N SER A 176 -12.37 3.13 -11.14
CA SER A 176 -13.34 3.83 -11.99
C SER A 176 -14.31 2.85 -12.67
N SER A 177 -13.81 1.72 -13.19
CA SER A 177 -14.63 0.72 -13.89
C SER A 177 -15.66 0.02 -13.00
N ILE A 178 -15.39 -0.06 -11.69
CA ILE A 178 -16.30 -0.63 -10.69
C ILE A 178 -17.03 0.43 -9.87
N HIS A 179 -16.94 1.71 -10.26
CA HIS A 179 -17.55 2.87 -9.58
C HIS A 179 -17.22 2.90 -8.08
N GLN A 180 -15.96 2.62 -7.72
CA GLN A 180 -15.50 2.62 -6.35
C GLN A 180 -14.83 3.93 -5.99
N ASP A 181 -15.40 4.63 -5.02
CA ASP A 181 -14.81 5.84 -4.44
C ASP A 181 -13.62 5.50 -3.51
N TYR A 182 -12.75 6.48 -3.34
CA TYR A 182 -11.62 6.44 -2.40
C TYR A 182 -11.32 7.84 -1.86
N VAL A 183 -10.56 7.92 -0.78
CA VAL A 183 -10.15 9.20 -0.18
C VAL A 183 -8.86 9.69 -0.82
N THR A 184 -8.84 10.98 -1.16
CA THR A 184 -7.62 11.65 -1.60
C THR A 184 -6.93 12.28 -0.38
N ASP A 185 -5.69 11.88 -0.16
CA ASP A 185 -4.87 12.38 0.94
C ASP A 185 -4.19 13.71 0.55
N SER A 186 -4.48 14.77 1.30
CA SER A 186 -3.85 16.08 1.09
C SER A 186 -2.34 16.10 1.39
N SER A 187 -1.85 15.17 2.23
CA SER A 187 -0.43 15.08 2.59
C SER A 187 0.46 14.46 1.49
N ASN A 188 -0.10 13.84 0.47
CA ASN A 188 0.65 13.39 -0.71
C ASN A 188 1.40 14.53 -1.43
N LEU A 189 1.07 15.78 -1.12
CA LEU A 189 1.71 16.97 -1.66
C LEU A 189 2.98 17.41 -0.89
N VAL A 190 3.23 16.87 0.33
CA VAL A 190 4.28 17.40 1.23
C VAL A 190 5.20 16.33 1.84
N ALA A 191 4.82 15.05 1.82
CA ALA A 191 5.37 14.06 2.74
C ALA A 191 6.82 13.63 2.50
N ASP A 192 7.34 13.53 1.30
CA ASP A 192 8.75 13.21 1.02
C ASP A 192 9.23 14.07 -0.15
N VAL A 193 9.93 15.14 0.15
CA VAL A 193 10.44 16.07 -0.87
C VAL A 193 11.26 15.33 -1.94
N MET A 194 12.07 14.35 -1.53
CA MET A 194 12.91 13.59 -2.46
C MET A 194 12.08 12.64 -3.32
N ARG A 195 11.15 11.88 -2.69
CA ARG A 195 10.28 10.94 -3.39
C ARG A 195 9.31 11.67 -4.34
N ASN A 196 8.72 12.77 -3.88
CA ASN A 196 7.88 13.62 -4.73
C ASN A 196 8.65 14.20 -5.91
N LYS A 197 9.90 14.64 -5.69
CA LYS A 197 10.76 15.12 -6.77
C LYS A 197 11.06 14.02 -7.80
N ILE A 198 11.33 12.81 -7.36
CA ILE A 198 11.52 11.67 -8.25
C ILE A 198 10.24 11.41 -9.06
N ARG A 199 9.07 11.39 -8.40
CA ARG A 199 7.77 11.15 -9.04
C ARG A 199 7.40 12.22 -10.06
N LEU A 200 7.59 13.49 -9.71
CA LEU A 200 7.07 14.62 -10.50
C LEU A 200 8.06 15.14 -11.55
N GLU A 201 9.36 14.93 -11.37
CA GLU A 201 10.39 15.47 -12.23
C GLU A 201 11.24 14.37 -12.91
N VAL A 202 11.80 13.42 -12.12
CA VAL A 202 12.77 12.45 -12.63
C VAL A 202 12.11 11.38 -13.49
N ILE A 203 11.03 10.76 -13.00
CA ILE A 203 10.32 9.69 -13.75
C ILE A 203 9.75 10.24 -15.07
N PRO A 204 9.08 11.41 -15.13
CA PRO A 204 8.65 11.99 -16.39
C PRO A 204 9.81 12.25 -17.36
N LEU A 205 10.94 12.78 -16.85
CA LEU A 205 12.13 12.98 -17.67
C LEU A 205 12.67 11.67 -18.26
N LEU A 206 12.78 10.61 -17.44
CA LEU A 206 13.22 9.29 -17.91
C LEU A 206 12.27 8.71 -18.97
N LYS A 207 10.96 8.93 -18.84
CA LYS A 207 9.95 8.50 -19.83
C LYS A 207 10.08 9.24 -21.17
N THR A 208 10.65 10.45 -21.23
CA THR A 208 10.97 11.09 -22.51
C THR A 208 12.13 10.43 -23.24
N LEU A 209 13.05 9.79 -22.51
CA LEU A 209 14.19 9.06 -23.07
C LEU A 209 13.84 7.62 -23.44
N ASN A 210 13.05 6.97 -22.59
CA ASN A 210 12.52 5.62 -22.82
C ASN A 210 11.09 5.51 -22.24
N PRO A 211 10.04 5.51 -23.10
CA PRO A 211 8.65 5.39 -22.64
C PRO A 211 8.39 4.14 -21.78
N SER A 212 9.13 3.04 -22.00
CA SER A 212 9.01 1.78 -21.24
C SER A 212 9.95 1.69 -20.04
N VAL A 213 10.53 2.79 -19.58
CA VAL A 213 11.45 2.77 -18.43
C VAL A 213 10.80 2.23 -17.13
N SER A 214 9.49 2.26 -17.07
CA SER A 214 8.71 1.76 -15.94
C SER A 214 8.38 0.26 -16.01
N ASP A 215 8.64 -0.39 -17.16
CA ASP A 215 8.24 -1.76 -17.43
C ASP A 215 9.43 -2.76 -17.34
N ASN A 216 10.64 -2.23 -17.09
CA ASN A 216 11.91 -2.99 -17.05
C ASN A 216 12.39 -3.24 -15.61
#